data_a388d893c971d485180d464d06ab422d
#
_entry.id   a388d893c971d485180d464d06ab422d
#
_cell.length_a   1.000
_cell.length_b   1.000
_cell.length_c   1.000
_cell.angle_alpha   90.00
_cell.angle_beta   90.00
_cell.angle_gamma   90.00
#
_symmetry.space_group_name_H-M   'P 1'
#
loop_
_entity.id
_entity.type
_entity.pdbx_description
1 polymer ?
#
loop_
_entity_poly.entity_id
_entity_poly.type
_entity_poly.pdbx_seq_one_letter_code
_entity_poly.pdbx_strand_id
1 'polypeptide(L)'
;MLDELTAGPLAVTGLRGVQLPDGSVHDLVIVDALVTEVLPSQTIADAPGVFDLDGHVVMGAGSEAHAHLDKAMSVDGIGDSGMTPGYGDLHHAIEQWRLISEAADEADYHRRAKATALELLSNGVTAVRSHCNLNDGDEPFVGLTALIRVRDELAPLMDIEIAVLPAPWSPTADIAGAIELGADIIGGCPHLAEDPEAELDRLVELAHHFGVGIDIHADEQLTPTMLSVRSLARHALSRPFAGTVTAGHCVSLGVLADPMLTQVVTELAAAGVGVVTLPITNLYLQGWEHPVATPRGLTAVRALLDAGVVLAAGGDNIRDPFNPVGRADPLETATLLVVAGHLSIEEAVAAVTAGGRAVMGLPVAGPFVGGAADLLLCKGTSLSDVVARGPRDRVVLHRGRIVSASTSRTVTAAVS
;
A
#
# COMPACT_ATOMS: atom_id res chain seq x y z
N MET A 1 -16.97 -19.70 13.17
CA MET A 1 -16.11 -18.92 12.25
C MET A 1 -14.65 -18.96 12.66
N LEU A 2 -14.22 -18.44 13.83
CA LEU A 2 -12.77 -18.40 14.18
C LEU A 2 -12.14 -19.78 14.20
N ASP A 3 -12.79 -20.78 14.83
CA ASP A 3 -12.26 -22.14 14.90
C ASP A 3 -12.22 -22.83 13.54
N GLU A 4 -13.19 -22.57 12.69
CA GLU A 4 -13.25 -23.13 11.31
C GLU A 4 -12.18 -22.51 10.41
N LEU A 5 -11.88 -21.21 10.59
CA LEU A 5 -10.86 -20.50 9.80
C LEU A 5 -9.45 -21.08 9.99
N THR A 6 -9.17 -21.72 11.13
CA THR A 6 -7.88 -22.41 11.36
C THR A 6 -7.63 -23.57 10.40
N ALA A 7 -8.68 -24.11 9.79
CA ALA A 7 -8.60 -25.18 8.78
C ALA A 7 -8.41 -24.66 7.35
N GLY A 8 -8.57 -23.35 7.13
CA GLY A 8 -8.40 -22.69 5.83
C GLY A 8 -9.47 -21.65 5.52
N PRO A 9 -9.38 -20.93 4.39
CA PRO A 9 -10.33 -19.91 4.00
C PRO A 9 -11.77 -20.41 3.87
N LEU A 10 -12.75 -19.67 4.43
CA LEU A 10 -14.15 -20.05 4.44
C LEU A 10 -14.90 -19.45 3.24
N ALA A 11 -15.57 -20.26 2.44
CA ALA A 11 -16.39 -19.77 1.33
C ALA A 11 -17.60 -18.99 1.85
N VAL A 12 -17.87 -17.83 1.23
CA VAL A 12 -18.98 -16.95 1.57
C VAL A 12 -19.97 -16.91 0.39
N THR A 13 -21.23 -17.21 0.67
CA THR A 13 -22.33 -17.06 -0.28
C THR A 13 -23.24 -15.88 0.07
N GLY A 14 -23.18 -15.39 1.32
CA GLY A 14 -23.94 -14.24 1.76
C GLY A 14 -23.43 -13.64 3.06
N LEU A 15 -23.59 -12.32 3.19
CA LEU A 15 -23.35 -11.56 4.41
C LEU A 15 -24.66 -10.90 4.82
N ARG A 16 -25.06 -11.05 6.09
CA ARG A 16 -26.30 -10.44 6.62
C ARG A 16 -26.03 -9.29 7.55
N GLY A 17 -26.91 -8.29 7.48
CA GLY A 17 -26.95 -7.19 8.44
C GLY A 17 -25.76 -6.26 8.39
N VAL A 18 -25.01 -6.22 7.27
CA VAL A 18 -23.85 -5.33 7.13
C VAL A 18 -24.25 -3.90 6.88
N GLN A 19 -23.56 -2.95 7.48
CA GLN A 19 -23.78 -1.53 7.26
C GLN A 19 -22.89 -1.03 6.13
N LEU A 20 -23.49 -0.41 5.11
CA LEU A 20 -22.77 0.24 4.01
C LEU A 20 -22.17 1.59 4.46
N PRO A 21 -21.22 2.17 3.70
CA PRO A 21 -20.60 3.44 4.03
C PRO A 21 -21.59 4.61 4.19
N ASP A 22 -22.74 4.58 3.50
CA ASP A 22 -23.81 5.58 3.61
C ASP A 22 -24.69 5.41 4.87
N GLY A 23 -24.42 4.41 5.70
CA GLY A 23 -25.13 4.12 6.93
C GLY A 23 -26.34 3.17 6.77
N SER A 24 -26.73 2.81 5.55
CA SER A 24 -27.80 1.86 5.30
C SER A 24 -27.39 0.42 5.63
N VAL A 25 -28.34 -0.43 6.09
CA VAL A 25 -28.07 -1.81 6.47
C VAL A 25 -28.65 -2.76 5.44
N HIS A 26 -27.82 -3.69 4.95
CA HIS A 26 -28.14 -4.57 3.85
C HIS A 26 -27.64 -6.00 4.07
N ASP A 27 -28.17 -6.90 3.25
CA ASP A 27 -27.61 -8.23 3.05
C ASP A 27 -26.90 -8.25 1.68
N LEU A 28 -25.75 -8.92 1.60
CA LEU A 28 -24.98 -9.07 0.35
C LEU A 28 -24.98 -10.52 -0.11
N VAL A 29 -25.27 -10.77 -1.39
CA VAL A 29 -25.09 -12.07 -2.04
C VAL A 29 -23.77 -12.11 -2.78
N ILE A 30 -22.99 -13.16 -2.57
CA ILE A 30 -21.66 -13.35 -3.18
C ILE A 30 -21.67 -14.62 -4.02
N VAL A 31 -21.35 -14.47 -5.31
CA VAL A 31 -21.22 -15.57 -6.26
C VAL A 31 -19.96 -15.34 -7.11
N ASP A 32 -19.17 -16.38 -7.31
CA ASP A 32 -17.95 -16.34 -8.14
C ASP A 32 -17.01 -15.15 -7.82
N ALA A 33 -16.79 -14.94 -6.52
CA ALA A 33 -15.94 -13.85 -5.99
C ALA A 33 -16.46 -12.42 -6.31
N LEU A 34 -17.70 -12.25 -6.67
CA LEU A 34 -18.34 -10.96 -6.91
C LEU A 34 -19.54 -10.77 -5.97
N VAL A 35 -19.80 -9.53 -5.58
CA VAL A 35 -21.08 -9.13 -4.98
C VAL A 35 -22.11 -9.05 -6.11
N THR A 36 -23.06 -9.97 -6.11
CA THR A 36 -24.06 -10.06 -7.19
C THR A 36 -25.38 -9.35 -6.85
N GLU A 37 -25.71 -9.26 -5.55
CA GLU A 37 -26.90 -8.56 -5.09
C GLU A 37 -26.63 -7.81 -3.78
N VAL A 38 -27.29 -6.67 -3.63
CA VAL A 38 -27.39 -5.88 -2.39
C VAL A 38 -28.86 -5.81 -2.04
N LEU A 39 -29.27 -6.52 -1.00
CA LEU A 39 -30.66 -6.73 -0.64
C LEU A 39 -31.02 -5.97 0.64
N PRO A 40 -32.30 -5.65 0.88
CA PRO A 40 -32.73 -5.16 2.19
C PRO A 40 -32.31 -6.13 3.29
N SER A 41 -31.93 -5.60 4.47
CA SER A 41 -31.53 -6.42 5.61
C SER A 41 -32.60 -7.46 5.99
N GLN A 42 -32.18 -8.61 6.47
CA GLN A 42 -33.00 -9.78 6.82
C GLN A 42 -33.69 -10.46 5.65
N THR A 43 -33.17 -10.31 4.43
CA THR A 43 -33.69 -10.98 3.23
C THR A 43 -33.08 -12.37 3.04
N ILE A 44 -31.76 -12.53 3.34
CA ILE A 44 -31.06 -13.79 3.15
C ILE A 44 -31.37 -14.74 4.33
N ALA A 45 -31.86 -15.93 4.02
CA ALA A 45 -32.08 -16.98 5.00
C ALA A 45 -30.74 -17.56 5.54
N ASP A 46 -30.80 -18.17 6.72
CA ASP A 46 -29.66 -18.89 7.29
C ASP A 46 -29.34 -20.13 6.44
N ALA A 47 -28.10 -20.24 6.00
CA ALA A 47 -27.61 -21.32 5.16
C ALA A 47 -26.09 -21.47 5.30
N PRO A 48 -25.49 -22.63 4.92
CA PRO A 48 -24.05 -22.79 4.86
C PRO A 48 -23.41 -21.73 3.96
N GLY A 49 -22.35 -21.06 4.47
CA GLY A 49 -21.66 -19.97 3.76
C GLY A 49 -22.31 -18.59 3.93
N VAL A 50 -23.42 -18.49 4.68
CA VAL A 50 -24.02 -17.20 5.08
C VAL A 50 -23.54 -16.83 6.48
N PHE A 51 -23.01 -15.62 6.63
CA PHE A 51 -22.47 -15.12 7.90
C PHE A 51 -23.27 -13.88 8.35
N ASP A 52 -23.67 -13.89 9.62
CA ASP A 52 -24.30 -12.75 10.27
C ASP A 52 -23.22 -11.81 10.81
N LEU A 53 -23.18 -10.60 10.28
CA LEU A 53 -22.18 -9.56 10.59
C LEU A 53 -22.86 -8.24 10.99
N ASP A 54 -23.98 -8.35 11.71
CA ASP A 54 -24.67 -7.19 12.27
C ASP A 54 -23.72 -6.34 13.14
N GLY A 55 -23.83 -5.03 12.97
CA GLY A 55 -22.94 -4.05 13.63
C GLY A 55 -21.52 -4.00 13.06
N HIS A 56 -21.30 -4.50 11.84
CA HIS A 56 -20.07 -4.27 11.09
C HIS A 56 -20.32 -3.33 9.90
N VAL A 57 -19.44 -2.35 9.75
CA VAL A 57 -19.37 -1.50 8.56
C VAL A 57 -18.52 -2.23 7.51
N VAL A 58 -19.07 -2.39 6.30
CA VAL A 58 -18.40 -3.05 5.18
C VAL A 58 -17.87 -2.04 4.18
N MET A 59 -16.65 -2.27 3.71
CA MET A 59 -15.98 -1.49 2.65
C MET A 59 -15.16 -2.42 1.75
N GLY A 60 -14.62 -1.92 0.66
CA GLY A 60 -13.60 -2.65 -0.09
C GLY A 60 -12.41 -2.96 0.80
N ALA A 61 -11.78 -4.12 0.62
CA ALA A 61 -10.57 -4.45 1.35
C ALA A 61 -9.46 -3.44 1.07
N GLY A 62 -8.58 -3.25 2.04
CA GLY A 62 -7.42 -2.40 1.94
C GLY A 62 -6.47 -2.87 0.83
N SER A 63 -5.77 -1.92 0.25
CA SER A 63 -4.68 -2.15 -0.69
C SER A 63 -3.46 -1.35 -0.25
N GLU A 64 -2.36 -2.04 -0.02
CA GLU A 64 -1.07 -1.43 0.28
C GLU A 64 -0.31 -1.29 -1.04
N ALA A 65 -0.49 -0.13 -1.68
CA ALA A 65 0.01 0.09 -3.04
C ALA A 65 1.50 0.43 -3.11
N HIS A 66 2.16 0.56 -1.96
CA HIS A 66 3.59 0.83 -1.88
C HIS A 66 4.12 0.40 -0.51
N ALA A 67 4.74 -0.75 -0.46
CA ALA A 67 5.36 -1.32 0.74
C ALA A 67 6.79 -1.79 0.47
N HIS A 68 7.52 -2.10 1.54
CA HIS A 68 8.85 -2.69 1.53
C HIS A 68 8.89 -3.95 2.42
N LEU A 69 8.27 -5.05 1.94
CA LEU A 69 8.25 -6.30 2.71
C LEU A 69 9.65 -6.88 2.95
N ASP A 70 10.62 -6.57 2.09
CA ASP A 70 12.02 -6.93 2.26
C ASP A 70 12.65 -6.26 3.48
N LYS A 71 12.30 -4.99 3.77
CA LYS A 71 12.82 -4.20 4.88
C LYS A 71 12.01 -4.35 6.17
N ALA A 72 10.74 -4.66 6.04
CA ALA A 72 9.78 -4.63 7.14
C ALA A 72 10.23 -5.46 8.35
N MET A 73 9.91 -4.98 9.55
CA MET A 73 10.25 -5.59 10.84
C MET A 73 11.76 -5.79 11.07
N SER A 74 12.62 -5.12 10.31
CA SER A 74 14.07 -5.30 10.43
C SER A 74 14.66 -4.65 11.69
N VAL A 75 13.93 -3.74 12.35
CA VAL A 75 14.31 -3.17 13.64
C VAL A 75 13.62 -3.85 14.84
N ASP A 76 12.67 -4.76 14.60
CA ASP A 76 12.02 -5.52 15.65
C ASP A 76 13.04 -6.44 16.36
N GLY A 77 13.19 -6.27 17.67
CA GLY A 77 14.11 -7.08 18.46
C GLY A 77 15.59 -6.66 18.44
N ILE A 78 15.93 -5.62 17.69
CA ILE A 78 17.26 -4.99 17.78
C ILE A 78 17.39 -4.20 19.08
N GLY A 79 16.61 -4.37 20.08
CA GLY A 79 16.71 -3.80 21.42
C GLY A 79 17.64 -2.57 21.53
N ASP A 80 17.92 -2.05 22.72
CA ASP A 80 18.88 -0.94 22.97
C ASP A 80 20.35 -1.22 22.56
N SER A 81 20.62 -2.18 21.71
CA SER A 81 21.94 -2.62 21.28
C SER A 81 22.65 -1.69 20.30
N GLY A 82 22.35 -0.39 20.33
CA GLY A 82 23.20 0.63 19.70
C GLY A 82 22.87 1.02 18.27
N MET A 83 21.83 0.46 17.62
CA MET A 83 21.21 1.12 16.49
C MET A 83 20.31 2.23 17.04
N THR A 84 20.86 3.40 17.11
CA THR A 84 20.03 4.60 17.24
C THR A 84 19.18 4.62 15.97
N PRO A 85 17.85 4.53 16.05
CA PRO A 85 17.02 4.80 14.88
C PRO A 85 17.54 6.10 14.31
N GLY A 86 17.94 6.11 13.04
CA GLY A 86 18.41 7.33 12.43
C GLY A 86 17.28 8.32 12.48
N TYR A 87 17.40 9.28 13.35
CA TYR A 87 16.39 10.31 13.47
C TYR A 87 16.34 11.09 12.15
N GLY A 88 15.39 10.70 11.29
CA GLY A 88 14.74 11.56 10.34
C GLY A 88 15.42 11.90 9.04
N ASP A 89 16.46 11.23 8.64
CA ASP A 89 17.15 11.53 7.39
C ASP A 89 17.09 10.30 6.47
N LEU A 90 16.58 10.48 5.26
CA LEU A 90 16.49 9.43 4.24
C LEU A 90 17.87 8.77 3.99
N HIS A 91 18.93 9.57 3.88
CA HIS A 91 20.29 9.04 3.64
C HIS A 91 20.78 8.18 4.80
N HIS A 92 20.52 8.59 6.04
CA HIS A 92 20.86 7.79 7.21
C HIS A 92 20.05 6.48 7.25
N ALA A 93 18.76 6.51 6.93
CA ALA A 93 17.94 5.31 6.85
C ALA A 93 18.46 4.32 5.79
N ILE A 94 18.92 4.83 4.62
CA ILE A 94 19.55 4.03 3.56
C ILE A 94 20.85 3.36 4.08
N GLU A 95 21.71 4.10 4.79
CA GLU A 95 22.94 3.56 5.36
C GLU A 95 22.66 2.45 6.38
N GLN A 96 21.66 2.64 7.26
CA GLN A 96 21.25 1.63 8.23
C GLN A 96 20.70 0.39 7.54
N TRP A 97 19.86 0.57 6.52
CA TRP A 97 19.34 -0.54 5.74
C TRP A 97 20.47 -1.36 5.08
N ARG A 98 21.48 -0.70 4.51
CA ARG A 98 22.62 -1.39 3.91
C ARG A 98 23.31 -2.33 4.90
N LEU A 99 23.55 -1.87 6.14
CA LEU A 99 24.16 -2.70 7.19
C LEU A 99 23.28 -3.89 7.58
N ILE A 100 21.97 -3.71 7.61
CA ILE A 100 21.01 -4.78 7.91
C ILE A 100 20.98 -5.80 6.77
N SER A 101 20.90 -5.35 5.52
CA SER A 101 20.81 -6.20 4.34
C SER A 101 22.06 -7.04 4.11
N GLU A 102 23.26 -6.51 4.42
CA GLU A 102 24.52 -7.26 4.37
C GLU A 102 24.56 -8.45 5.36
N ALA A 103 23.80 -8.37 6.46
CA ALA A 103 23.75 -9.42 7.48
C ALA A 103 22.56 -10.39 7.32
N ALA A 104 21.59 -10.05 6.46
CA ALA A 104 20.35 -10.81 6.29
C ALA A 104 20.51 -11.94 5.25
N ASP A 105 20.01 -13.12 5.56
CA ASP A 105 19.91 -14.22 4.63
C ASP A 105 18.46 -14.37 4.08
N GLU A 106 18.26 -15.26 3.12
CA GLU A 106 16.94 -15.54 2.52
C GLU A 106 15.91 -15.95 3.58
N ALA A 107 16.31 -16.70 4.60
CA ALA A 107 15.40 -17.16 5.65
C ALA A 107 14.91 -15.98 6.52
N ASP A 108 15.76 -14.99 6.79
CA ASP A 108 15.39 -13.78 7.51
C ASP A 108 14.44 -12.92 6.69
N TYR A 109 14.75 -12.66 5.41
CA TYR A 109 13.86 -11.94 4.50
C TYR A 109 12.49 -12.62 4.42
N HIS A 110 12.44 -13.93 4.17
CA HIS A 110 11.20 -14.70 4.07
C HIS A 110 10.37 -14.59 5.37
N ARG A 111 11.00 -14.79 6.53
CA ARG A 111 10.33 -14.76 7.84
C ARG A 111 9.68 -13.38 8.09
N ARG A 112 10.42 -12.30 7.88
CA ARG A 112 9.94 -10.92 8.11
C ARG A 112 8.87 -10.53 7.10
N ALA A 113 9.09 -10.76 5.83
CA ALA A 113 8.14 -10.45 4.76
C ALA A 113 6.80 -11.19 4.95
N LYS A 114 6.85 -12.48 5.27
CA LYS A 114 5.65 -13.28 5.54
C LYS A 114 4.90 -12.79 6.77
N ALA A 115 5.60 -12.49 7.86
CA ALA A 115 4.99 -11.97 9.07
C ALA A 115 4.29 -10.62 8.82
N THR A 116 4.94 -9.72 8.06
CA THR A 116 4.37 -8.41 7.70
C THR A 116 3.16 -8.55 6.78
N ALA A 117 3.23 -9.41 5.75
CA ALA A 117 2.10 -9.66 4.86
C ALA A 117 0.87 -10.21 5.62
N LEU A 118 1.08 -11.11 6.58
CA LEU A 118 0.01 -11.62 7.44
C LEU A 118 -0.52 -10.56 8.41
N GLU A 119 0.31 -9.62 8.88
CA GLU A 119 -0.14 -8.48 9.69
C GLU A 119 -0.99 -7.51 8.85
N LEU A 120 -0.55 -7.16 7.63
CA LEU A 120 -1.35 -6.41 6.66
C LEU A 120 -2.70 -7.09 6.39
N LEU A 121 -2.70 -8.40 6.14
CA LEU A 121 -3.92 -9.18 5.94
C LEU A 121 -4.86 -9.10 7.14
N SER A 122 -4.34 -9.28 8.36
CA SER A 122 -5.13 -9.21 9.59
C SER A 122 -5.73 -7.82 9.83
N ASN A 123 -5.09 -6.78 9.29
CA ASN A 123 -5.56 -5.40 9.31
C ASN A 123 -6.46 -5.04 8.12
N GLY A 124 -6.77 -6.01 7.25
CA GLY A 124 -7.78 -5.85 6.19
C GLY A 124 -7.22 -5.60 4.80
N VAL A 125 -5.92 -5.75 4.59
CA VAL A 125 -5.28 -5.58 3.28
C VAL A 125 -5.27 -6.91 2.53
N THR A 126 -5.79 -6.93 1.31
CA THR A 126 -5.82 -8.13 0.43
C THR A 126 -4.98 -7.97 -0.84
N ALA A 127 -4.42 -6.80 -1.07
CA ALA A 127 -3.54 -6.53 -2.21
C ALA A 127 -2.35 -5.69 -1.74
N VAL A 128 -1.13 -6.12 -2.08
CA VAL A 128 0.12 -5.45 -1.71
C VAL A 128 1.00 -5.32 -2.95
N ARG A 129 1.51 -4.12 -3.21
CA ARG A 129 2.68 -3.91 -4.08
C ARG A 129 3.88 -3.70 -3.19
N SER A 130 4.87 -4.59 -3.27
CA SER A 130 6.11 -4.47 -2.50
C SER A 130 7.27 -4.12 -3.40
N HIS A 131 7.92 -3.01 -3.13
CA HIS A 131 9.22 -2.70 -3.68
C HIS A 131 10.28 -3.57 -3.00
N CYS A 132 11.10 -4.24 -3.77
CA CYS A 132 12.16 -5.13 -3.29
C CYS A 132 13.51 -4.64 -3.78
N ASN A 133 14.38 -4.24 -2.85
CA ASN A 133 15.74 -3.82 -3.18
C ASN A 133 16.54 -4.96 -3.80
N LEU A 134 17.35 -4.63 -4.80
CA LEU A 134 18.47 -5.47 -5.19
C LEU A 134 19.61 -5.25 -4.19
N ASN A 135 20.18 -6.33 -3.67
CA ASN A 135 21.32 -6.25 -2.78
C ASN A 135 22.58 -5.90 -3.58
N ASP A 136 23.52 -5.19 -2.94
CA ASP A 136 24.84 -4.99 -3.52
C ASP A 136 25.67 -6.29 -3.47
N GLY A 137 26.56 -6.49 -4.45
CA GLY A 137 27.51 -7.61 -4.49
C GLY A 137 27.06 -8.79 -5.36
N ASP A 138 27.54 -10.00 -5.02
CA ASP A 138 27.43 -11.17 -5.88
C ASP A 138 26.05 -11.88 -5.81
N GLU A 139 25.26 -11.56 -4.82
CA GLU A 139 23.93 -12.17 -4.60
C GLU A 139 22.80 -11.11 -4.57
N PRO A 140 22.50 -10.43 -5.70
CA PRO A 140 21.57 -9.32 -5.72
C PRO A 140 20.11 -9.73 -5.46
N PHE A 141 19.76 -11.01 -5.60
CA PHE A 141 18.38 -11.50 -5.61
C PHE A 141 17.92 -12.17 -4.31
N VAL A 142 18.70 -12.16 -3.23
CA VAL A 142 18.35 -12.86 -1.97
C VAL A 142 16.99 -12.42 -1.44
N GLY A 143 16.76 -11.11 -1.32
CA GLY A 143 15.48 -10.56 -0.89
C GLY A 143 14.34 -10.87 -1.87
N LEU A 144 14.60 -10.73 -3.18
CA LEU A 144 13.61 -11.00 -4.23
C LEU A 144 13.16 -12.46 -4.23
N THR A 145 14.10 -13.40 -4.13
CA THR A 145 13.80 -14.85 -4.05
C THR A 145 12.89 -15.14 -2.85
N ALA A 146 13.20 -14.57 -1.70
CA ALA A 146 12.37 -14.70 -0.51
C ALA A 146 10.96 -14.14 -0.70
N LEU A 147 10.82 -12.96 -1.33
CA LEU A 147 9.52 -12.32 -1.58
C LEU A 147 8.67 -13.11 -2.60
N ILE A 148 9.27 -13.62 -3.67
CA ILE A 148 8.58 -14.48 -4.64
C ILE A 148 7.99 -15.71 -3.92
N ARG A 149 8.76 -16.33 -3.05
CA ARG A 149 8.30 -17.45 -2.25
C ARG A 149 7.15 -17.07 -1.31
N VAL A 150 7.22 -15.91 -0.64
CA VAL A 150 6.11 -15.40 0.20
C VAL A 150 4.86 -15.15 -0.63
N ARG A 151 4.98 -14.51 -1.80
CA ARG A 151 3.87 -14.29 -2.75
C ARG A 151 3.18 -15.61 -3.09
N ASP A 152 3.94 -16.62 -3.47
CA ASP A 152 3.39 -17.91 -3.89
C ASP A 152 2.73 -18.66 -2.72
N GLU A 153 3.32 -18.61 -1.52
CA GLU A 153 2.74 -19.20 -0.30
C GLU A 153 1.42 -18.52 0.12
N LEU A 154 1.30 -17.19 -0.06
CA LEU A 154 0.15 -16.42 0.36
C LEU A 154 -0.89 -16.16 -0.74
N ALA A 155 -0.68 -16.63 -1.96
CA ALA A 155 -1.61 -16.45 -3.09
C ALA A 155 -3.07 -16.86 -2.81
N PRO A 156 -3.38 -17.86 -1.94
CA PRO A 156 -4.77 -18.16 -1.56
C PRO A 156 -5.41 -17.10 -0.63
N LEU A 157 -4.62 -16.22 -0.02
CA LEU A 157 -5.04 -15.29 1.03
C LEU A 157 -5.02 -13.82 0.58
N MET A 158 -4.10 -13.46 -0.32
CA MET A 158 -3.92 -12.08 -0.79
C MET A 158 -3.12 -12.03 -2.10
N ASP A 159 -3.23 -10.92 -2.82
CA ASP A 159 -2.43 -10.64 -4.00
C ASP A 159 -1.16 -9.86 -3.58
N ILE A 160 0.01 -10.32 -4.01
CA ILE A 160 1.29 -9.62 -3.82
C ILE A 160 1.93 -9.38 -5.19
N GLU A 161 2.18 -8.13 -5.53
CA GLU A 161 2.90 -7.68 -6.71
C GLU A 161 4.29 -7.18 -6.27
N ILE A 162 5.35 -7.55 -6.98
CA ILE A 162 6.72 -7.22 -6.62
C ILE A 162 7.30 -6.25 -7.66
N ALA A 163 7.61 -5.03 -7.21
CA ALA A 163 8.38 -4.06 -7.98
C ALA A 163 9.87 -4.23 -7.65
N VAL A 164 10.71 -4.52 -8.65
CA VAL A 164 12.15 -4.51 -8.43
C VAL A 164 12.63 -3.09 -8.14
N LEU A 165 13.39 -2.90 -7.07
CA LEU A 165 13.90 -1.59 -6.64
C LEU A 165 15.44 -1.56 -6.74
N PRO A 166 15.99 -1.23 -7.91
CA PRO A 166 17.43 -1.08 -8.06
C PRO A 166 17.92 0.23 -7.43
N ALA A 167 19.13 0.22 -6.91
CA ALA A 167 19.89 1.45 -6.69
C ALA A 167 20.33 2.05 -8.03
N PRO A 168 20.58 3.38 -8.12
CA PRO A 168 21.04 4.00 -9.37
C PRO A 168 22.32 3.39 -9.95
N TRP A 169 23.16 2.78 -9.12
CA TRP A 169 24.39 2.09 -9.53
C TRP A 169 24.20 0.60 -9.82
N SER A 170 23.01 0.04 -9.59
CA SER A 170 22.74 -1.38 -9.89
C SER A 170 22.92 -1.65 -11.38
N PRO A 171 23.61 -2.76 -11.77
CA PRO A 171 23.75 -3.13 -13.16
C PRO A 171 22.41 -3.34 -13.85
N THR A 172 22.28 -2.88 -15.08
CA THR A 172 21.07 -3.11 -15.92
C THR A 172 20.76 -4.59 -16.06
N ALA A 173 21.79 -5.45 -16.10
CA ALA A 173 21.62 -6.90 -16.16
C ALA A 173 20.93 -7.48 -14.92
N ASP A 174 21.17 -6.91 -13.74
CA ASP A 174 20.53 -7.38 -12.50
C ASP A 174 19.05 -6.98 -12.46
N ILE A 175 18.70 -5.80 -12.99
CA ILE A 175 17.30 -5.40 -13.13
C ILE A 175 16.56 -6.34 -14.12
N ALA A 176 17.19 -6.63 -15.23
CA ALA A 176 16.67 -7.60 -16.21
C ALA A 176 16.51 -8.99 -15.57
N GLY A 177 17.54 -9.48 -14.88
CA GLY A 177 17.52 -10.77 -14.18
C GLY A 177 16.42 -10.84 -13.10
N ALA A 178 16.11 -9.73 -12.42
CA ALA A 178 15.04 -9.69 -11.45
C ALA A 178 13.65 -9.89 -12.09
N ILE A 179 13.38 -9.29 -13.24
CA ILE A 179 12.13 -9.51 -14.00
C ILE A 179 12.07 -10.97 -14.51
N GLU A 180 13.18 -11.49 -15.05
CA GLU A 180 13.26 -12.88 -15.51
C GLU A 180 13.08 -13.87 -14.37
N LEU A 181 13.50 -13.53 -13.14
CA LEU A 181 13.31 -14.34 -11.94
C LEU A 181 11.84 -14.33 -11.45
N GLY A 182 11.09 -13.28 -11.73
CA GLY A 182 9.67 -13.20 -11.42
C GLY A 182 9.22 -11.96 -10.65
N ALA A 183 9.99 -10.87 -10.66
CA ALA A 183 9.46 -9.55 -10.31
C ALA A 183 8.43 -9.12 -11.38
N ASP A 184 7.40 -8.41 -10.95
CA ASP A 184 6.22 -8.13 -11.80
C ASP A 184 6.36 -6.81 -12.57
N ILE A 185 7.00 -5.79 -11.98
CA ILE A 185 7.14 -4.44 -12.57
C ILE A 185 8.52 -3.83 -12.25
N ILE A 186 8.90 -2.82 -13.04
CA ILE A 186 10.11 -2.04 -12.80
C ILE A 186 9.84 -0.96 -11.74
N GLY A 187 10.67 -0.90 -10.71
CA GLY A 187 10.76 0.20 -9.77
C GLY A 187 12.05 1.00 -9.95
N GLY A 188 12.32 1.90 -9.02
CA GLY A 188 13.57 2.67 -8.96
C GLY A 188 13.42 4.00 -8.23
N CYS A 189 14.55 4.67 -7.95
CA CYS A 189 14.62 5.94 -7.25
C CYS A 189 15.42 6.97 -8.08
N PRO A 190 14.89 7.49 -9.20
CA PRO A 190 15.65 8.40 -10.07
C PRO A 190 16.21 9.62 -9.34
N HIS A 191 15.47 10.16 -8.36
CA HIS A 191 15.89 11.34 -7.59
C HIS A 191 17.16 11.13 -6.74
N LEU A 192 17.61 9.88 -6.55
CA LEU A 192 18.87 9.55 -5.85
C LEU A 192 20.05 9.39 -6.81
N ALA A 193 19.82 9.41 -8.13
CA ALA A 193 20.86 9.28 -9.11
C ALA A 193 21.63 10.59 -9.33
N GLU A 194 22.89 10.51 -9.78
CA GLU A 194 23.68 11.66 -10.20
C GLU A 194 23.04 12.38 -11.40
N ASP A 195 22.50 11.58 -12.35
CA ASP A 195 21.68 12.07 -13.47
C ASP A 195 20.30 11.37 -13.43
N PRO A 196 19.30 12.00 -12.80
CA PRO A 196 17.98 11.42 -12.65
C PRO A 196 17.19 11.21 -13.93
N GLU A 197 17.39 12.05 -14.92
CA GLU A 197 16.72 11.89 -16.23
C GLU A 197 17.30 10.65 -16.95
N ALA A 198 18.61 10.48 -16.96
CA ALA A 198 19.25 9.30 -17.55
C ALA A 198 18.85 8.01 -16.82
N GLU A 199 18.70 8.05 -15.48
CA GLU A 199 18.22 6.92 -14.70
C GLU A 199 16.76 6.59 -15.01
N LEU A 200 15.90 7.61 -15.09
CA LEU A 200 14.51 7.41 -15.48
C LEU A 200 14.40 6.83 -16.89
N ASP A 201 15.16 7.35 -17.86
CA ASP A 201 15.22 6.83 -19.24
C ASP A 201 15.58 5.34 -19.24
N ARG A 202 16.60 4.94 -18.46
CA ARG A 202 17.03 3.54 -18.31
C ARG A 202 15.90 2.64 -17.80
N LEU A 203 15.20 3.05 -16.75
CA LEU A 203 14.11 2.28 -16.15
C LEU A 203 12.91 2.18 -17.09
N VAL A 204 12.56 3.26 -17.78
CA VAL A 204 11.50 3.32 -18.80
C VAL A 204 11.79 2.38 -19.96
N GLU A 205 13.01 2.40 -20.49
CA GLU A 205 13.38 1.50 -21.60
C GLU A 205 13.34 0.01 -21.15
N LEU A 206 13.72 -0.30 -19.92
CA LEU A 206 13.58 -1.66 -19.38
C LEU A 206 12.12 -2.07 -19.24
N ALA A 207 11.25 -1.21 -18.70
CA ALA A 207 9.82 -1.49 -18.61
C ALA A 207 9.20 -1.76 -19.98
N HIS A 208 9.58 -0.98 -20.98
CA HIS A 208 9.15 -1.22 -22.36
C HIS A 208 9.73 -2.49 -22.98
N HIS A 209 11.00 -2.80 -22.69
CA HIS A 209 11.66 -4.02 -23.20
C HIS A 209 10.98 -5.29 -22.71
N PHE A 210 10.63 -5.33 -21.42
CA PHE A 210 9.96 -6.49 -20.83
C PHE A 210 8.44 -6.45 -20.97
N GLY A 211 7.85 -5.34 -21.42
CA GLY A 211 6.40 -5.20 -21.56
C GLY A 211 5.67 -5.21 -20.21
N VAL A 212 6.28 -4.61 -19.18
CA VAL A 212 5.74 -4.54 -17.80
C VAL A 212 5.39 -3.10 -17.42
N GLY A 213 4.74 -2.92 -16.26
CA GLY A 213 4.49 -1.61 -15.67
C GLY A 213 5.74 -0.99 -15.04
N ILE A 214 5.57 0.24 -14.57
CA ILE A 214 6.62 0.99 -13.86
C ILE A 214 6.04 1.68 -12.62
N ASP A 215 6.74 1.60 -11.49
CA ASP A 215 6.42 2.29 -10.23
C ASP A 215 7.68 2.85 -9.60
N ILE A 216 7.89 4.16 -9.70
CA ILE A 216 9.09 4.81 -9.20
C ILE A 216 8.85 5.53 -7.87
N HIS A 217 9.88 5.52 -6.99
CA HIS A 217 9.97 6.50 -5.91
C HIS A 217 10.32 7.83 -6.55
N ALA A 218 9.37 8.75 -6.58
CA ALA A 218 9.52 10.02 -7.28
C ALA A 218 9.59 11.18 -6.30
N ASP A 219 10.63 12.00 -6.47
CA ASP A 219 10.70 13.34 -5.88
C ASP A 219 10.47 13.35 -4.35
N GLU A 220 11.09 12.40 -3.64
CA GLU A 220 10.96 12.21 -2.19
C GLU A 220 11.82 13.22 -1.41
N GLN A 221 11.71 14.48 -1.77
CA GLN A 221 12.41 15.60 -1.12
C GLN A 221 11.56 16.87 -1.10
N LEU A 222 11.86 17.77 -0.13
CA LEU A 222 11.17 19.05 -0.01
C LEU A 222 11.64 20.12 -1.02
N THR A 223 12.66 19.82 -1.83
CA THR A 223 13.17 20.75 -2.83
C THR A 223 12.61 20.43 -4.21
N PRO A 224 11.88 21.35 -4.87
CA PRO A 224 11.25 21.12 -6.17
C PRO A 224 12.23 21.36 -7.35
N THR A 225 13.53 21.09 -7.16
CA THR A 225 14.56 21.32 -8.19
C THR A 225 14.50 20.31 -9.31
N MET A 226 13.85 19.18 -9.06
CA MET A 226 13.66 18.07 -9.98
C MET A 226 12.23 17.56 -9.84
N LEU A 227 11.66 17.12 -10.95
CA LEU A 227 10.32 16.55 -10.99
C LEU A 227 10.32 15.30 -11.88
N SER A 228 10.91 14.21 -11.36
CA SER A 228 10.96 12.90 -12.04
C SER A 228 9.55 12.40 -12.38
N VAL A 229 8.56 12.70 -11.53
CA VAL A 229 7.16 12.38 -11.80
C VAL A 229 6.63 13.06 -13.07
N ARG A 230 7.07 14.30 -13.35
CA ARG A 230 6.70 15.01 -14.57
C ARG A 230 7.34 14.40 -15.80
N SER A 231 8.61 14.00 -15.70
CA SER A 231 9.33 13.32 -16.78
C SER A 231 8.69 11.95 -17.08
N LEU A 232 8.30 11.20 -16.04
CA LEU A 232 7.55 9.95 -16.19
C LEU A 232 6.22 10.17 -16.95
N ALA A 233 5.47 11.23 -16.64
CA ALA A 233 4.25 11.58 -17.36
C ALA A 233 4.51 11.84 -18.85
N ARG A 234 5.61 12.53 -19.20
CA ARG A 234 6.00 12.78 -20.58
C ARG A 234 6.37 11.50 -21.33
N HIS A 235 7.07 10.56 -20.66
CA HIS A 235 7.32 9.24 -21.23
C HIS A 235 6.02 8.50 -21.52
N ALA A 236 5.09 8.44 -20.57
CA ALA A 236 3.80 7.77 -20.71
C ALA A 236 2.95 8.38 -21.85
N LEU A 237 2.97 9.71 -22.01
CA LEU A 237 2.31 10.39 -23.13
C LEU A 237 2.97 10.11 -24.48
N SER A 238 4.30 9.96 -24.51
CA SER A 238 5.03 9.74 -25.76
C SER A 238 4.96 8.29 -26.24
N ARG A 239 4.99 7.33 -25.32
CA ARG A 239 4.95 5.89 -25.58
C ARG A 239 4.18 5.17 -24.48
N PRO A 240 2.96 4.64 -24.74
CA PRO A 240 2.17 3.94 -23.74
C PRO A 240 2.91 2.71 -23.19
N PHE A 241 2.80 2.48 -21.88
CA PHE A 241 3.27 1.27 -21.22
C PHE A 241 2.28 0.12 -21.36
N ALA A 242 2.77 -1.11 -21.30
CA ALA A 242 1.92 -2.30 -21.33
C ALA A 242 1.21 -2.54 -19.98
N GLY A 243 1.77 -2.05 -18.88
CA GLY A 243 1.21 -2.15 -17.52
C GLY A 243 0.91 -0.77 -16.92
N THR A 244 0.68 -0.76 -15.61
CA THR A 244 0.41 0.46 -14.85
C THR A 244 1.63 1.38 -14.77
N VAL A 245 1.38 2.68 -14.67
CA VAL A 245 2.41 3.72 -14.48
C VAL A 245 2.11 4.46 -13.19
N THR A 246 3.01 4.38 -12.23
CA THR A 246 2.79 4.85 -10.87
C THR A 246 4.01 5.62 -10.36
N ALA A 247 3.78 6.59 -9.51
CA ALA A 247 4.82 7.32 -8.78
C ALA A 247 4.47 7.37 -7.28
N GLY A 248 5.36 6.83 -6.45
CA GLY A 248 5.31 6.93 -4.99
C GLY A 248 5.86 8.26 -4.49
N HIS A 249 5.48 8.66 -3.27
CA HIS A 249 5.92 9.86 -2.54
C HIS A 249 5.49 11.19 -3.17
N CYS A 250 6.13 11.63 -4.22
CA CYS A 250 5.90 12.91 -4.89
C CYS A 250 5.88 14.11 -3.91
N VAL A 251 6.74 14.09 -2.88
CA VAL A 251 6.80 15.11 -1.81
C VAL A 251 7.00 16.52 -2.37
N SER A 252 7.85 16.65 -3.41
CA SER A 252 8.14 17.92 -4.04
C SER A 252 6.90 18.65 -4.59
N LEU A 253 5.84 17.91 -4.96
CA LEU A 253 4.58 18.53 -5.39
C LEU A 253 3.91 19.32 -4.28
N GLY A 254 4.10 18.92 -3.02
CA GLY A 254 3.54 19.58 -1.84
C GLY A 254 4.17 20.96 -1.54
N VAL A 255 5.29 21.28 -2.18
CA VAL A 255 5.99 22.57 -2.02
C VAL A 255 6.05 23.40 -3.31
N LEU A 256 5.44 22.91 -4.40
CA LEU A 256 5.31 23.65 -5.64
C LEU A 256 4.27 24.77 -5.50
N ALA A 257 4.62 25.94 -6.03
CA ALA A 257 3.67 27.03 -6.19
C ALA A 257 2.95 26.96 -7.54
N ASP A 258 1.74 27.54 -7.59
CA ASP A 258 1.08 27.82 -8.87
C ASP A 258 1.89 28.86 -9.70
N PRO A 259 1.90 28.74 -11.04
CA PRO A 259 1.11 27.80 -11.85
C PRO A 259 1.78 26.43 -12.12
N MET A 260 2.98 26.20 -11.58
CA MET A 260 3.72 24.96 -11.87
C MET A 260 2.98 23.71 -11.36
N LEU A 261 2.44 23.75 -10.13
CA LEU A 261 1.67 22.63 -9.59
C LEU A 261 0.50 22.24 -10.49
N THR A 262 -0.31 23.25 -10.89
CA THR A 262 -1.46 23.05 -11.78
C THR A 262 -1.03 22.39 -13.11
N GLN A 263 0.09 22.84 -13.69
CA GLN A 263 0.60 22.26 -14.93
C GLN A 263 1.00 20.79 -14.75
N VAL A 264 1.75 20.48 -13.68
CA VAL A 264 2.23 19.11 -13.45
C VAL A 264 1.07 18.14 -13.19
N VAL A 265 0.11 18.49 -12.31
CA VAL A 265 -1.02 17.59 -12.02
C VAL A 265 -1.92 17.39 -13.26
N THR A 266 -2.03 18.39 -14.14
CA THR A 266 -2.73 18.26 -15.42
C THR A 266 -2.00 17.30 -16.37
N GLU A 267 -0.68 17.38 -16.46
CA GLU A 267 0.15 16.45 -17.23
C GLU A 267 0.03 15.01 -16.72
N LEU A 268 0.03 14.81 -15.38
CA LEU A 268 -0.15 13.50 -14.74
C LEU A 268 -1.52 12.88 -15.07
N ALA A 269 -2.59 13.65 -14.93
CA ALA A 269 -3.95 13.21 -15.25
C ALA A 269 -4.08 12.82 -16.74
N ALA A 270 -3.53 13.63 -17.64
CA ALA A 270 -3.54 13.37 -19.08
C ALA A 270 -2.73 12.12 -19.45
N ALA A 271 -1.65 11.85 -18.72
CA ALA A 271 -0.77 10.69 -18.92
C ALA A 271 -1.31 9.40 -18.29
N GLY A 272 -2.34 9.48 -17.43
CA GLY A 272 -2.84 8.34 -16.66
C GLY A 272 -1.85 7.82 -15.61
N VAL A 273 -0.93 8.68 -15.14
CA VAL A 273 0.01 8.32 -14.06
C VAL A 273 -0.72 8.34 -12.74
N GLY A 274 -0.73 7.21 -12.03
CA GLY A 274 -1.21 7.13 -10.66
C GLY A 274 -0.19 7.67 -9.65
N VAL A 275 -0.66 8.26 -8.55
CA VAL A 275 0.21 8.73 -7.47
C VAL A 275 -0.13 8.01 -6.18
N VAL A 276 0.89 7.49 -5.49
CA VAL A 276 0.76 6.87 -4.17
C VAL A 276 1.36 7.81 -3.12
N THR A 277 0.51 8.40 -2.28
CA THR A 277 0.97 9.20 -1.13
C THR A 277 1.31 8.30 0.05
N LEU A 278 2.37 8.64 0.78
CA LEU A 278 2.95 7.81 1.83
C LEU A 278 3.08 8.60 3.15
N PRO A 279 1.93 8.97 3.76
CA PRO A 279 1.91 9.99 4.80
C PRO A 279 2.75 9.64 6.02
N ILE A 280 2.72 8.40 6.51
CA ILE A 280 3.41 8.07 7.75
C ILE A 280 4.93 8.13 7.58
N THR A 281 5.47 7.55 6.51
CA THR A 281 6.91 7.55 6.23
C THR A 281 7.40 8.95 5.87
N ASN A 282 6.67 9.68 5.01
CA ASN A 282 7.09 11.03 4.64
C ASN A 282 7.01 12.02 5.82
N LEU A 283 6.02 11.92 6.70
CA LEU A 283 5.98 12.70 7.94
C LEU A 283 7.17 12.41 8.86
N TYR A 284 7.66 11.17 8.87
CA TYR A 284 8.83 10.78 9.67
C TYR A 284 10.14 11.22 9.02
N LEU A 285 10.32 11.03 7.70
CA LEU A 285 11.60 11.26 7.02
C LEU A 285 11.86 12.72 6.64
N GLN A 286 10.85 13.60 6.60
CA GLN A 286 10.99 14.94 6.07
C GLN A 286 10.97 16.03 7.16
N GLY A 287 11.73 17.08 6.96
CA GLY A 287 11.63 18.34 7.71
C GLY A 287 12.36 18.38 9.05
N TRP A 288 13.24 17.45 9.36
CA TRP A 288 14.00 17.41 10.62
C TRP A 288 14.89 18.65 10.83
N GLU A 289 15.35 19.27 9.76
CA GLU A 289 16.11 20.52 9.77
C GLU A 289 15.25 21.75 10.10
N HIS A 290 13.92 21.60 10.14
CA HIS A 290 12.96 22.65 10.44
C HIS A 290 12.32 22.48 11.83
N PRO A 291 12.92 23.01 12.92
CA PRO A 291 12.37 22.83 14.27
C PRO A 291 11.09 23.63 14.54
N VAL A 292 10.76 24.60 13.66
CA VAL A 292 9.56 25.45 13.73
C VAL A 292 8.84 25.40 12.39
N ALA A 293 7.51 25.23 12.42
CA ALA A 293 6.67 25.09 11.24
C ALA A 293 7.17 23.98 10.28
N THR A 294 7.55 22.85 10.86
CA THR A 294 8.06 21.67 10.15
C THR A 294 7.19 21.33 8.93
N PRO A 295 7.75 21.26 7.73
CA PRO A 295 7.03 20.81 6.54
C PRO A 295 6.44 19.42 6.76
N ARG A 296 5.24 19.17 6.25
CA ARG A 296 4.55 17.87 6.45
C ARG A 296 5.11 16.74 5.59
N GLY A 297 5.92 17.05 4.56
CA GLY A 297 6.46 16.03 3.66
C GLY A 297 5.42 15.29 2.80
N LEU A 298 4.18 15.79 2.75
CA LEU A 298 3.11 15.20 1.96
C LEU A 298 3.08 15.78 0.55
N THR A 299 2.71 14.95 -0.43
CA THR A 299 2.38 15.42 -1.78
C THR A 299 1.13 16.31 -1.78
N ALA A 300 0.85 16.96 -2.90
CA ALA A 300 -0.29 17.87 -3.07
C ALA A 300 -1.62 17.10 -3.29
N VAL A 301 -2.04 16.28 -2.31
CA VAL A 301 -3.16 15.32 -2.43
C VAL A 301 -4.45 15.96 -2.95
N ARG A 302 -4.79 17.19 -2.52
CA ARG A 302 -5.99 17.91 -2.98
C ARG A 302 -5.88 18.28 -4.46
N ALA A 303 -4.75 18.86 -4.87
CA ALA A 303 -4.54 19.24 -6.26
C ALA A 303 -4.54 18.03 -7.21
N LEU A 304 -4.00 16.90 -6.77
CA LEU A 304 -4.04 15.64 -7.52
C LEU A 304 -5.47 15.13 -7.72
N LEU A 305 -6.28 15.09 -6.64
CA LEU A 305 -7.67 14.66 -6.72
C LEU A 305 -8.51 15.61 -7.60
N ASP A 306 -8.36 16.93 -7.41
CA ASP A 306 -9.12 17.93 -8.17
C ASP A 306 -8.77 17.92 -9.67
N ALA A 307 -7.55 17.49 -10.02
CA ALA A 307 -7.13 17.28 -11.41
C ALA A 307 -7.57 15.92 -11.99
N GLY A 308 -8.17 15.02 -11.18
CA GLY A 308 -8.61 13.70 -11.62
C GLY A 308 -7.47 12.66 -11.70
N VAL A 309 -6.32 12.91 -11.06
CA VAL A 309 -5.25 11.92 -10.93
C VAL A 309 -5.74 10.77 -10.02
N VAL A 310 -5.48 9.53 -10.40
CA VAL A 310 -5.75 8.39 -9.53
C VAL A 310 -4.83 8.47 -8.32
N LEU A 311 -5.40 8.75 -7.15
CA LEU A 311 -4.68 8.86 -5.88
C LEU A 311 -4.85 7.57 -5.08
N ALA A 312 -3.72 6.93 -4.76
CA ALA A 312 -3.62 5.86 -3.78
C ALA A 312 -2.84 6.33 -2.53
N ALA A 313 -2.92 5.55 -1.47
CA ALA A 313 -2.08 5.75 -0.30
C ALA A 313 -1.61 4.42 0.28
N GLY A 314 -0.41 4.43 0.87
CA GLY A 314 0.21 3.29 1.53
C GLY A 314 0.87 3.66 2.85
N GLY A 315 1.23 2.64 3.60
CA GLY A 315 2.02 2.74 4.84
C GLY A 315 3.52 2.78 4.55
N ASP A 316 3.95 2.32 3.37
CA ASP A 316 5.33 2.28 2.92
C ASP A 316 6.19 1.36 3.82
N ASN A 317 6.90 1.92 4.78
CA ASN A 317 7.82 1.24 5.67
C ASN A 317 7.13 0.81 6.99
N ILE A 318 7.46 -0.38 7.47
CA ILE A 318 6.85 -0.99 8.64
C ILE A 318 7.94 -1.51 9.59
N ARG A 319 8.22 -0.76 10.66
CA ARG A 319 9.22 -1.11 11.68
C ARG A 319 10.58 -1.45 11.08
N ASP A 320 11.07 -0.52 10.29
CA ASP A 320 12.39 -0.54 9.67
C ASP A 320 13.07 0.84 9.84
N PRO A 321 14.30 1.05 9.33
CA PRO A 321 15.01 2.33 9.50
C PRO A 321 14.29 3.56 8.95
N PHE A 322 13.39 3.38 7.97
CA PHE A 322 12.65 4.48 7.33
C PHE A 322 11.38 4.85 8.09
N ASN A 323 10.79 3.91 8.83
CA ASN A 323 9.64 4.14 9.71
C ASN A 323 9.60 3.12 10.86
N PRO A 324 10.11 3.47 12.05
CA PRO A 324 10.22 2.52 13.17
C PRO A 324 8.88 2.19 13.86
N VAL A 325 7.78 2.85 13.50
CA VAL A 325 6.47 2.74 14.19
C VAL A 325 5.30 2.36 13.28
N GLY A 326 5.54 2.00 12.03
CA GLY A 326 4.49 1.59 11.08
C GLY A 326 3.67 0.39 11.58
N ARG A 327 2.35 0.46 11.49
CA ARG A 327 1.41 -0.54 12.04
C ARG A 327 0.83 -1.49 11.01
N ALA A 328 1.20 -1.37 9.75
CA ALA A 328 0.61 -2.18 8.68
C ALA A 328 -0.94 -2.09 8.64
N ASP A 329 -1.51 -0.93 8.94
CA ASP A 329 -2.96 -0.73 9.06
C ASP A 329 -3.45 0.37 8.11
N PRO A 330 -4.30 0.06 7.09
CA PRO A 330 -4.81 1.06 6.15
C PRO A 330 -5.65 2.14 6.83
N LEU A 331 -6.27 1.85 7.99
CA LEU A 331 -7.02 2.86 8.74
C LEU A 331 -6.11 3.89 9.42
N GLU A 332 -4.86 3.54 9.76
CA GLU A 332 -3.85 4.51 10.21
C GLU A 332 -3.51 5.48 9.10
N THR A 333 -3.23 4.97 7.90
CA THR A 333 -2.94 5.78 6.71
C THR A 333 -4.13 6.69 6.38
N ALA A 334 -5.37 6.16 6.38
CA ALA A 334 -6.58 6.96 6.17
C ALA A 334 -6.72 8.07 7.23
N THR A 335 -6.46 7.79 8.51
CA THR A 335 -6.49 8.79 9.58
C THR A 335 -5.48 9.91 9.32
N LEU A 336 -4.25 9.58 8.91
CA LEU A 336 -3.23 10.58 8.56
C LEU A 336 -3.63 11.43 7.36
N LEU A 337 -4.29 10.85 6.35
CA LEU A 337 -4.80 11.60 5.21
C LEU A 337 -5.90 12.61 5.61
N VAL A 338 -6.75 12.26 6.57
CA VAL A 338 -7.75 13.20 7.12
C VAL A 338 -7.06 14.33 7.88
N VAL A 339 -6.17 14.02 8.83
CA VAL A 339 -5.62 15.03 9.75
C VAL A 339 -4.47 15.83 9.17
N ALA A 340 -3.64 15.24 8.32
CA ALA A 340 -2.47 15.89 7.72
C ALA A 340 -2.70 16.26 6.23
N GLY A 341 -3.44 15.44 5.48
CA GLY A 341 -3.77 15.67 4.07
C GLY A 341 -5.03 16.50 3.85
N HIS A 342 -5.85 16.71 4.90
CA HIS A 342 -7.14 17.43 4.87
C HIS A 342 -8.13 16.85 3.84
N LEU A 343 -8.11 15.53 3.66
CA LEU A 343 -9.10 14.82 2.87
C LEU A 343 -10.36 14.56 3.70
N SER A 344 -11.50 14.33 3.03
CA SER A 344 -12.67 13.78 3.69
C SER A 344 -12.40 12.32 4.11
N ILE A 345 -13.25 11.77 4.99
CA ILE A 345 -13.10 10.37 5.44
C ILE A 345 -13.28 9.43 4.24
N GLU A 346 -14.25 9.71 3.38
CA GLU A 346 -14.55 8.93 2.18
C GLU A 346 -13.38 8.94 1.19
N GLU A 347 -12.78 10.13 0.93
CA GLU A 347 -11.61 10.26 0.07
C GLU A 347 -10.39 9.52 0.66
N ALA A 348 -10.17 9.62 1.96
CA ALA A 348 -9.07 8.96 2.64
C ALA A 348 -9.21 7.43 2.62
N VAL A 349 -10.43 6.91 2.85
CA VAL A 349 -10.72 5.47 2.74
C VAL A 349 -10.61 5.00 1.28
N ALA A 350 -11.11 5.79 0.32
CA ALA A 350 -10.96 5.46 -1.09
C ALA A 350 -9.48 5.34 -1.50
N ALA A 351 -8.60 6.21 -1.00
CA ALA A 351 -7.16 6.17 -1.31
C ALA A 351 -6.48 4.88 -0.82
N VAL A 352 -6.86 4.33 0.35
CA VAL A 352 -6.29 3.09 0.91
C VAL A 352 -7.03 1.81 0.49
N THR A 353 -8.06 1.93 -0.34
CA THR A 353 -8.87 0.79 -0.86
C THR A 353 -8.92 0.82 -2.39
N ALA A 354 -9.92 1.49 -2.96
CA ALA A 354 -10.13 1.55 -4.41
C ALA A 354 -8.97 2.21 -5.17
N GLY A 355 -8.34 3.25 -4.60
CA GLY A 355 -7.20 3.95 -5.19
C GLY A 355 -5.99 3.04 -5.36
N GLY A 356 -5.63 2.28 -4.32
CA GLY A 356 -4.52 1.33 -4.41
C GLY A 356 -4.79 0.21 -5.41
N ARG A 357 -6.00 -0.34 -5.43
CA ARG A 357 -6.39 -1.33 -6.45
C ARG A 357 -6.30 -0.75 -7.87
N ALA A 358 -6.72 0.49 -8.06
CA ALA A 358 -6.67 1.15 -9.37
C ALA A 358 -5.23 1.34 -9.87
N VAL A 359 -4.29 1.81 -9.03
CA VAL A 359 -2.87 1.98 -9.42
C VAL A 359 -2.17 0.64 -9.65
N MET A 360 -2.66 -0.45 -9.05
CA MET A 360 -2.19 -1.82 -9.28
C MET A 360 -2.89 -2.51 -10.46
N GLY A 361 -3.86 -1.86 -11.11
CA GLY A 361 -4.62 -2.46 -12.21
C GLY A 361 -5.56 -3.59 -11.79
N LEU A 362 -5.93 -3.66 -10.51
CA LEU A 362 -6.80 -4.69 -9.97
C LEU A 362 -8.29 -4.32 -10.13
N PRO A 363 -9.21 -5.30 -10.20
CA PRO A 363 -10.64 -5.05 -10.25
C PRO A 363 -11.13 -4.22 -9.06
N VAL A 364 -12.11 -3.35 -9.29
CA VAL A 364 -12.73 -2.56 -8.21
C VAL A 364 -13.44 -3.49 -7.25
N ALA A 365 -13.15 -3.35 -5.95
CA ALA A 365 -13.74 -4.13 -4.88
C ALA A 365 -14.65 -3.28 -3.99
N GLY A 366 -15.70 -3.89 -3.47
CA GLY A 366 -16.60 -3.18 -2.55
C GLY A 366 -18.01 -3.76 -2.49
N PRO A 367 -18.83 -3.28 -1.54
CA PRO A 367 -20.17 -3.80 -1.28
C PRO A 367 -21.24 -3.25 -2.26
N PHE A 368 -20.99 -3.39 -3.55
CA PHE A 368 -21.92 -2.96 -4.61
C PHE A 368 -22.01 -4.04 -5.70
N VAL A 369 -23.12 -4.08 -6.42
CA VAL A 369 -23.34 -5.07 -7.47
C VAL A 369 -22.26 -4.97 -8.56
N GLY A 370 -21.58 -6.08 -8.81
CA GLY A 370 -20.44 -6.19 -9.72
C GLY A 370 -19.08 -5.90 -9.08
N GLY A 371 -19.04 -5.47 -7.82
CA GLY A 371 -17.79 -5.29 -7.08
C GLY A 371 -17.12 -6.63 -6.75
N ALA A 372 -15.80 -6.69 -6.84
CA ALA A 372 -15.06 -7.85 -6.35
C ALA A 372 -15.31 -8.05 -4.84
N ALA A 373 -15.52 -9.30 -4.43
CA ALA A 373 -15.77 -9.65 -3.04
C ALA A 373 -14.44 -9.77 -2.24
N ASP A 374 -13.59 -8.75 -2.39
CA ASP A 374 -12.48 -8.40 -1.55
C ASP A 374 -12.98 -7.31 -0.60
N LEU A 375 -13.36 -7.72 0.62
CA LEU A 375 -14.08 -6.86 1.55
C LEU A 375 -13.39 -6.80 2.91
N LEU A 376 -13.43 -5.62 3.51
CA LEU A 376 -13.09 -5.40 4.92
C LEU A 376 -14.37 -5.04 5.68
N LEU A 377 -14.66 -5.78 6.73
CA LEU A 377 -15.75 -5.52 7.66
C LEU A 377 -15.17 -5.19 9.03
N CYS A 378 -15.52 -4.04 9.56
CA CYS A 378 -15.03 -3.54 10.83
C CYS A 378 -16.19 -3.33 11.81
N LYS A 379 -16.06 -3.79 13.05
CA LYS A 379 -17.05 -3.51 14.09
C LYS A 379 -17.15 -2.02 14.36
N GLY A 380 -18.33 -1.45 14.10
CA GLY A 380 -18.53 0.01 14.21
C GLY A 380 -19.93 0.43 13.84
N THR A 381 -20.22 1.72 14.02
CA THR A 381 -21.53 2.32 13.79
C THR A 381 -21.59 3.24 12.57
N SER A 382 -20.45 3.53 11.97
CA SER A 382 -20.31 4.33 10.73
C SER A 382 -18.88 4.23 10.20
N LEU A 383 -18.67 4.64 8.95
CA LEU A 383 -17.33 4.75 8.37
C LEU A 383 -16.44 5.67 9.21
N SER A 384 -16.98 6.79 9.67
CA SER A 384 -16.30 7.76 10.54
C SER A 384 -15.88 7.15 11.90
N ASP A 385 -16.77 6.34 12.52
CA ASP A 385 -16.44 5.62 13.74
C ASP A 385 -15.32 4.60 13.53
N VAL A 386 -15.35 3.88 12.41
CA VAL A 386 -14.30 2.89 12.05
C VAL A 386 -12.95 3.57 11.84
N VAL A 387 -12.89 4.65 11.08
CA VAL A 387 -11.62 5.39 10.86
C VAL A 387 -11.10 5.98 12.16
N ALA A 388 -11.97 6.60 12.97
CA ALA A 388 -11.57 7.25 14.21
C ALA A 388 -11.05 6.27 15.28
N ARG A 389 -11.61 5.05 15.35
CA ARG A 389 -11.29 4.07 16.39
C ARG A 389 -10.25 3.03 15.97
N GLY A 390 -10.12 2.77 14.67
CA GLY A 390 -9.28 1.69 14.16
C GLY A 390 -9.58 0.35 14.85
N PRO A 391 -10.84 -0.16 14.82
CA PRO A 391 -11.24 -1.31 15.63
C PRO A 391 -10.42 -2.54 15.24
N ARG A 392 -10.13 -3.39 16.24
CA ARG A 392 -9.45 -4.67 16.02
C ARG A 392 -10.40 -5.80 15.61
N ASP A 393 -11.70 -5.62 15.83
CA ASP A 393 -12.73 -6.58 15.42
C ASP A 393 -12.98 -6.41 13.93
N ARG A 394 -12.36 -7.28 13.14
CA ARG A 394 -12.37 -7.24 11.66
C ARG A 394 -12.65 -8.61 11.08
N VAL A 395 -13.33 -8.63 9.93
CA VAL A 395 -13.46 -9.79 9.05
C VAL A 395 -12.97 -9.38 7.67
N VAL A 396 -12.08 -10.17 7.09
CA VAL A 396 -11.45 -9.88 5.80
C VAL A 396 -11.83 -10.96 4.80
N LEU A 397 -12.37 -10.54 3.68
CA LEU A 397 -12.66 -11.40 2.55
C LEU A 397 -11.66 -11.13 1.42
N HIS A 398 -11.16 -12.22 0.83
CA HIS A 398 -10.43 -12.22 -0.42
C HIS A 398 -11.10 -13.18 -1.39
N ARG A 399 -11.45 -12.68 -2.57
CA ARG A 399 -12.14 -13.47 -3.62
C ARG A 399 -13.34 -14.24 -3.10
N GLY A 400 -14.19 -13.58 -2.29
CA GLY A 400 -15.40 -14.18 -1.75
C GLY A 400 -15.17 -15.25 -0.67
N ARG A 401 -14.01 -15.28 -0.04
CA ARG A 401 -13.69 -16.19 1.07
C ARG A 401 -13.19 -15.40 2.26
N ILE A 402 -13.65 -15.74 3.47
CA ILE A 402 -13.06 -15.19 4.70
C ILE A 402 -11.65 -15.77 4.82
N VAL A 403 -10.65 -14.89 4.82
CA VAL A 403 -9.21 -15.23 4.91
C VAL A 403 -8.60 -14.79 6.23
N SER A 404 -9.23 -13.84 6.93
CA SER A 404 -8.82 -13.40 8.27
C SER A 404 -10.05 -12.95 9.06
N ALA A 405 -10.04 -13.22 10.36
CA ALA A 405 -11.02 -12.68 11.29
C ALA A 405 -10.38 -12.47 12.66
N SER A 406 -10.70 -11.35 13.29
CA SER A 406 -10.23 -10.99 14.62
C SER A 406 -11.38 -10.50 15.49
N THR A 407 -11.28 -10.73 16.80
CA THR A 407 -12.23 -10.22 17.80
C THR A 407 -11.48 -9.79 19.04
N SER A 408 -11.93 -8.71 19.64
CA SER A 408 -11.37 -8.17 20.88
C SER A 408 -12.41 -8.19 21.98
N ARG A 409 -11.97 -8.34 23.22
CA ARG A 409 -12.83 -8.25 24.43
C ARG A 409 -12.26 -7.23 25.38
N THR A 410 -13.05 -6.18 25.65
CA THR A 410 -12.73 -5.20 26.70
C THR A 410 -13.58 -5.49 27.93
N VAL A 411 -12.95 -5.50 29.10
CA VAL A 411 -13.65 -5.61 30.41
C VAL A 411 -13.28 -4.39 31.22
N THR A 412 -14.30 -3.63 31.63
CA THR A 412 -14.14 -2.47 32.53
C THR A 412 -14.76 -2.80 33.87
N ALA A 413 -14.07 -2.43 34.95
CA ALA A 413 -14.62 -2.60 36.30
C ALA A 413 -15.88 -1.76 36.47
N ALA A 414 -16.87 -2.33 37.15
CA ALA A 414 -18.07 -1.58 37.57
C ALA A 414 -17.68 -0.51 38.60
N VAL A 415 -18.17 0.72 38.38
CA VAL A 415 -18.09 1.79 39.37
C VAL A 415 -19.36 1.67 40.21
N SER A 416 -19.22 1.39 41.53
CA SER A 416 -20.32 1.31 42.50
C SER A 416 -20.84 2.69 42.86
#